data_c1f9ae66501d77eb427abe733c514d29
#
_entry.id   c1f9ae66501d77eb427abe733c514d29
#
_cell.length_a   1.000
_cell.length_b   1.000
_cell.length_c   1.000
_cell.angle_alpha   90.00
_cell.angle_beta   90.00
_cell.angle_gamma   90.00
#
_symmetry.space_group_name_H-M   'P 1'
#
loop_
_entity.id
_entity.type
_entity.pdbx_description
1 polymer ?
#
loop_
_entity_poly.entity_id
_entity_poly.type
_entity_poly.pdbx_seq_one_letter_code
_entity_poly.pdbx_strand_id
1 'polypeptide(L)'
;MEITLEDLLKSRDERHAHQMQLLKEHEGLTLVCLTVVMPGSVKRNVQSLVAAHAGVDALRERFAGETVSLEERDLDTGYEAYLLTRLSPLEAKERACEIEETHMLGRLFDIDVMDASGCPLSRSAVGRGARRCLICDGEARYCMRNHSHSLDELQARINSMIDAYVQRI
;
A
#
# COMPACT_ATOMS: atom_id res chain seq x y z
N MET A 1 8.18 2.24 -18.25
CA MET A 1 7.41 1.39 -19.20
C MET A 1 5.93 1.65 -18.93
N GLU A 2 5.10 1.72 -19.96
CA GLU A 2 3.65 1.80 -19.83
C GLU A 2 3.07 0.41 -19.61
N ILE A 3 2.17 0.28 -18.66
CA ILE A 3 1.55 -0.97 -18.24
C ILE A 3 0.13 -1.05 -18.80
N THR A 4 -0.20 -2.16 -19.42
CA THR A 4 -1.54 -2.43 -19.95
C THR A 4 -2.49 -2.91 -18.84
N LEU A 5 -3.79 -2.93 -19.13
CA LEU A 5 -4.78 -3.53 -18.23
C LEU A 5 -4.52 -5.02 -18.00
N GLU A 6 -4.10 -5.73 -19.03
CA GLU A 6 -3.78 -7.17 -18.95
C GLU A 6 -2.59 -7.41 -17.98
N ASP A 7 -1.52 -6.60 -18.09
CA ASP A 7 -0.38 -6.66 -17.18
C ASP A 7 -0.80 -6.44 -15.73
N LEU A 8 -1.70 -5.47 -15.48
CA LEU A 8 -2.21 -5.20 -14.14
C LEU A 8 -3.05 -6.34 -13.58
N LEU A 9 -3.91 -6.93 -14.40
CA LEU A 9 -4.74 -8.08 -13.98
C LEU A 9 -3.85 -9.27 -13.65
N LYS A 10 -2.89 -9.59 -14.50
CA LYS A 10 -1.91 -10.65 -14.29
C LYS A 10 -1.11 -10.42 -13.00
N SER A 11 -0.59 -9.21 -12.81
CA SER A 11 0.16 -8.84 -11.58
C SER A 11 -0.69 -9.00 -10.31
N ARG A 12 -1.98 -8.66 -10.36
CA ARG A 12 -2.89 -8.87 -9.24
C ARG A 12 -3.10 -10.35 -8.91
N ASP A 13 -3.24 -11.19 -9.92
CA ASP A 13 -3.40 -12.64 -9.75
C ASP A 13 -2.13 -13.25 -9.17
N GLU A 14 -0.95 -12.86 -9.68
CA GLU A 14 0.36 -13.30 -9.19
C GLU A 14 0.57 -12.85 -7.73
N ARG A 15 0.23 -11.60 -7.39
CA ARG A 15 0.28 -11.10 -6.01
C ARG A 15 -0.63 -11.90 -5.08
N HIS A 16 -1.87 -12.15 -5.50
CA HIS A 16 -2.79 -12.96 -4.70
C HIS A 16 -2.27 -14.39 -4.48
N ALA A 17 -1.76 -15.04 -5.52
CA ALA A 17 -1.16 -16.36 -5.41
C ALA A 17 0.02 -16.38 -4.43
N HIS A 18 0.89 -15.36 -4.49
CA HIS A 18 2.01 -15.22 -3.56
C HIS A 18 1.56 -14.98 -2.11
N GLN A 19 0.56 -14.14 -1.90
CA GLN A 19 -0.04 -13.91 -0.58
C GLN A 19 -0.58 -15.20 0.03
N MET A 20 -1.31 -16.00 -0.76
CA MET A 20 -1.83 -17.30 -0.31
C MET A 20 -0.72 -18.31 0.00
N GLN A 21 0.35 -18.31 -0.78
CA GLN A 21 1.52 -19.15 -0.54
C GLN A 21 2.19 -18.76 0.79
N LEU A 22 2.45 -17.46 1.03
CA LEU A 22 3.06 -16.98 2.28
C LEU A 22 2.22 -17.36 3.51
N LEU A 23 0.90 -17.19 3.44
CA LEU A 23 -0.01 -17.56 4.54
C LEU A 23 -0.02 -19.06 4.81
N LYS A 24 0.08 -19.88 3.78
CA LYS A 24 0.16 -21.34 3.89
C LYS A 24 1.49 -21.82 4.48
N GLU A 25 2.60 -21.21 4.07
CA GLU A 25 3.94 -21.57 4.54
C GLU A 25 4.23 -21.09 5.96
N HIS A 26 3.49 -20.07 6.42
CA HIS A 26 3.70 -19.41 7.72
C HIS A 26 2.40 -19.37 8.54
N GLU A 27 1.84 -20.54 8.80
CA GLU A 27 0.61 -20.67 9.60
C GLU A 27 0.72 -19.94 10.96
N GLY A 28 -0.33 -19.26 11.34
CA GLY A 28 -0.41 -18.52 12.60
C GLY A 28 0.19 -17.11 12.58
N LEU A 29 0.80 -16.69 11.46
CA LEU A 29 1.26 -15.32 11.27
C LEU A 29 0.22 -14.48 10.52
N THR A 30 0.30 -13.18 10.73
CA THR A 30 -0.48 -12.18 9.98
C THR A 30 0.37 -11.65 8.84
N LEU A 31 -0.21 -11.53 7.65
CA LEU A 31 0.42 -10.95 6.48
C LEU A 31 0.01 -9.48 6.31
N VAL A 32 1.00 -8.61 6.18
CA VAL A 32 0.86 -7.20 5.82
C VAL A 32 1.45 -6.99 4.44
N CYS A 33 0.67 -6.49 3.49
CA CYS A 33 1.10 -6.26 2.12
C CYS A 33 1.01 -4.77 1.81
N LEU A 34 2.14 -4.16 1.44
CA LEU A 34 2.23 -2.77 1.00
C LEU A 34 2.32 -2.72 -0.52
N THR A 35 1.48 -1.89 -1.12
CA THR A 35 1.63 -1.42 -2.51
C THR A 35 1.57 0.10 -2.56
N VAL A 36 2.01 0.70 -3.67
CA VAL A 36 2.01 2.15 -3.88
C VAL A 36 0.96 2.54 -4.90
N VAL A 37 0.14 3.52 -4.55
CA VAL A 37 -0.89 4.08 -5.44
C VAL A 37 -0.22 5.01 -6.45
N MET A 38 -0.18 4.57 -7.72
CA MET A 38 0.31 5.37 -8.85
C MET A 38 -0.75 5.44 -9.94
N PRO A 39 -1.37 6.62 -10.17
CA PRO A 39 -2.35 6.82 -11.23
C PRO A 39 -1.68 6.77 -12.61
N GLY A 40 -2.46 6.40 -13.64
CA GLY A 40 -1.98 6.30 -15.02
C GLY A 40 -1.34 4.96 -15.35
N SER A 41 -0.74 4.87 -16.55
CA SER A 41 -0.16 3.64 -17.10
C SER A 41 1.28 3.37 -16.63
N VAL A 42 1.99 4.38 -16.13
CA VAL A 42 3.36 4.22 -15.60
C VAL A 42 3.30 3.95 -14.11
N LYS A 43 3.58 2.72 -13.71
CA LYS A 43 3.51 2.28 -12.30
C LYS A 43 4.86 2.33 -11.59
N ARG A 44 5.96 2.18 -12.34
CA ARG A 44 7.33 2.21 -11.83
C ARG A 44 8.06 3.46 -12.36
N ASN A 45 8.38 4.36 -11.47
CA ASN A 45 9.15 5.60 -11.72
C ASN A 45 9.86 6.04 -10.43
N VAL A 46 10.61 7.15 -10.47
CA VAL A 46 11.33 7.66 -9.30
C VAL A 46 10.39 7.95 -8.13
N GLN A 47 9.23 8.55 -8.40
CA GLN A 47 8.25 8.90 -7.36
C GLN A 47 7.69 7.65 -6.68
N SER A 48 7.34 6.61 -7.45
CA SER A 48 6.84 5.36 -6.88
C SER A 48 7.89 4.65 -6.05
N LEU A 49 9.16 4.69 -6.44
CA LEU A 49 10.26 4.09 -5.69
C LEU A 49 10.52 4.84 -4.38
N VAL A 50 10.53 6.19 -4.41
CA VAL A 50 10.66 6.99 -3.17
C VAL A 50 9.51 6.68 -2.20
N ALA A 51 8.27 6.63 -2.70
CA ALA A 51 7.11 6.28 -1.87
C ALA A 51 7.21 4.83 -1.33
N ALA A 52 7.63 3.88 -2.16
CA ALA A 52 7.78 2.48 -1.76
C ALA A 52 8.80 2.32 -0.64
N HIS A 53 10.00 2.87 -0.80
CA HIS A 53 11.04 2.81 0.24
C HIS A 53 10.60 3.49 1.53
N ALA A 54 9.96 4.66 1.45
CA ALA A 54 9.40 5.33 2.62
C ALA A 54 8.34 4.48 3.33
N GLY A 55 7.48 3.80 2.57
CA GLY A 55 6.47 2.89 3.11
C GLY A 55 7.07 1.65 3.78
N VAL A 56 8.11 1.08 3.17
CA VAL A 56 8.86 -0.06 3.75
C VAL A 56 9.55 0.35 5.05
N ASP A 57 10.17 1.52 5.10
CA ASP A 57 10.81 2.03 6.32
C ASP A 57 9.78 2.29 7.42
N ALA A 58 8.61 2.83 7.07
CA ALA A 58 7.49 3.00 8.00
C ALA A 58 6.98 1.66 8.55
N LEU A 59 6.90 0.62 7.69
CA LEU A 59 6.57 -0.74 8.14
C LEU A 59 7.63 -1.29 9.09
N ARG A 60 8.92 -1.17 8.75
CA ARG A 60 10.03 -1.63 9.60
C ARG A 60 9.98 -0.98 10.98
N GLU A 61 9.76 0.33 11.03
CA GLU A 61 9.68 1.09 12.27
C GLU A 61 8.45 0.68 13.09
N ARG A 62 7.27 0.67 12.46
CA ARG A 62 5.99 0.47 13.16
C ARG A 62 5.77 -0.97 13.61
N PHE A 63 6.37 -1.94 12.93
CA PHE A 63 6.31 -3.36 13.26
C PHE A 63 7.60 -3.88 13.92
N ALA A 64 8.49 -2.99 14.35
CA ALA A 64 9.73 -3.36 15.04
C ALA A 64 9.47 -4.28 16.24
N GLY A 65 10.26 -5.35 16.36
CA GLY A 65 10.12 -6.37 17.40
C GLY A 65 9.07 -7.45 17.12
N GLU A 66 8.13 -7.21 16.21
CA GLU A 66 7.07 -8.16 15.86
C GLU A 66 7.19 -8.74 14.44
N THR A 67 8.12 -8.22 13.65
CA THR A 67 8.40 -8.69 12.28
C THR A 67 9.13 -10.02 12.29
N VAL A 68 8.60 -10.99 11.56
CA VAL A 68 9.24 -12.29 11.31
C VAL A 68 10.06 -12.24 10.03
N SER A 69 9.49 -11.70 8.96
CA SER A 69 10.17 -11.51 7.67
C SER A 69 9.58 -10.31 6.92
N LEU A 70 10.37 -9.77 6.01
CA LEU A 70 9.97 -8.73 5.08
C LEU A 70 10.60 -9.02 3.71
N GLU A 71 9.77 -9.29 2.73
CA GLU A 71 10.14 -9.50 1.33
C GLU A 71 9.73 -8.29 0.50
N GLU A 72 10.56 -7.89 -0.44
CA GLU A 72 10.31 -6.73 -1.31
C GLU A 72 10.44 -7.16 -2.78
N ARG A 73 9.53 -6.66 -3.63
CA ARG A 73 9.52 -6.90 -5.07
C ARG A 73 9.37 -5.57 -5.82
N ASP A 74 10.38 -5.21 -6.57
CA ASP A 74 10.38 -4.03 -7.46
C ASP A 74 10.00 -4.49 -8.88
N LEU A 75 8.72 -4.35 -9.21
CA LEU A 75 8.14 -4.79 -10.48
C LEU A 75 7.78 -3.58 -11.37
N ASP A 76 7.75 -3.78 -12.68
CA ASP A 76 7.28 -2.75 -13.63
C ASP A 76 5.80 -2.40 -13.40
N THR A 77 5.01 -3.35 -12.91
CA THR A 77 3.58 -3.18 -12.55
C THR A 77 3.36 -2.49 -11.22
N GLY A 78 4.40 -2.20 -10.46
CA GLY A 78 4.40 -1.53 -9.17
C GLY A 78 5.24 -2.24 -8.14
N TYR A 79 5.51 -1.55 -7.04
CA TYR A 79 6.28 -2.09 -5.92
C TYR A 79 5.37 -2.84 -4.95
N GLU A 80 5.85 -3.98 -4.47
CA GLU A 80 5.16 -4.81 -3.49
C GLU A 80 6.10 -5.13 -2.32
N ALA A 81 5.60 -5.02 -1.10
CA ALA A 81 6.31 -5.51 0.08
C ALA A 81 5.38 -6.40 0.92
N TYR A 82 5.93 -7.49 1.44
CA TYR A 82 5.21 -8.51 2.20
C TYR A 82 5.88 -8.68 3.56
N LEU A 83 5.21 -8.25 4.62
CA LEU A 83 5.68 -8.37 5.98
C LEU A 83 4.86 -9.43 6.71
N LEU A 84 5.52 -10.41 7.30
CA LEU A 84 4.92 -11.38 8.21
C LEU A 84 5.18 -10.95 9.65
N THR A 85 4.13 -10.92 10.46
CA THR A 85 4.18 -10.47 11.85
C THR A 85 3.49 -11.42 12.82
N ARG A 86 3.94 -11.41 14.09
CA ARG A 86 3.29 -12.13 15.20
C ARG A 86 2.07 -11.40 15.77
N LEU A 87 1.85 -10.15 15.38
CA LEU A 87 0.67 -9.40 15.80
C LEU A 87 -0.61 -10.08 15.31
N SER A 88 -1.69 -9.93 16.07
CA SER A 88 -3.01 -10.31 15.60
C SER A 88 -3.41 -9.49 14.37
N PRO A 89 -4.31 -10.00 13.51
CA PRO A 89 -4.78 -9.25 12.34
C PRO A 89 -5.34 -7.86 12.68
N LEU A 90 -6.05 -7.71 13.78
CA LEU A 90 -6.61 -6.42 14.22
C LEU A 90 -5.53 -5.43 14.63
N GLU A 91 -4.55 -5.86 15.44
CA GLU A 91 -3.42 -5.01 15.84
C GLU A 91 -2.57 -4.59 14.65
N ALA A 92 -2.30 -5.53 13.73
CA ALA A 92 -1.58 -5.24 12.50
C ALA A 92 -2.35 -4.23 11.62
N LYS A 93 -3.69 -4.39 11.50
CA LYS A 93 -4.54 -3.46 10.74
C LYS A 93 -4.58 -2.07 11.37
N GLU A 94 -4.62 -1.97 12.67
CA GLU A 94 -4.56 -0.68 13.37
C GLU A 94 -3.25 0.05 13.06
N ARG A 95 -2.10 -0.63 13.17
CA ARG A 95 -0.79 -0.06 12.82
C ARG A 95 -0.68 0.33 11.34
N ALA A 96 -1.23 -0.49 10.44
CA ALA A 96 -1.29 -0.16 9.01
C ALA A 96 -2.09 1.12 8.74
N CYS A 97 -3.27 1.26 9.34
CA CYS A 97 -4.09 2.46 9.22
C CYS A 97 -3.38 3.70 9.79
N GLU A 98 -2.67 3.57 10.92
CA GLU A 98 -1.90 4.68 11.48
C GLU A 98 -0.80 5.15 10.53
N ILE A 99 -0.06 4.23 9.88
CA ILE A 99 0.94 4.58 8.86
C ILE A 99 0.29 5.37 7.71
N GLU A 100 -0.82 4.86 7.16
CA GLU A 100 -1.54 5.52 6.06
C GLU A 100 -2.07 6.92 6.44
N GLU A 101 -2.42 7.14 7.71
CA GLU A 101 -3.01 8.40 8.19
C GLU A 101 -1.97 9.42 8.66
N THR A 102 -0.85 8.99 9.22
CA THR A 102 0.11 9.88 9.88
C THR A 102 1.41 10.10 9.11
N HIS A 103 1.81 9.15 8.25
CA HIS A 103 3.02 9.32 7.44
C HIS A 103 2.80 10.38 6.35
N MET A 104 3.83 11.21 6.06
CA MET A 104 3.73 12.27 5.04
C MET A 104 3.30 11.74 3.66
N LEU A 105 3.75 10.55 3.28
CA LEU A 105 3.39 9.86 2.05
C LEU A 105 2.30 8.80 2.25
N GLY A 106 1.70 8.71 3.43
CA GLY A 106 0.74 7.66 3.79
C GLY A 106 -0.46 7.54 2.85
N ARG A 107 -0.85 8.64 2.20
CA ARG A 107 -1.93 8.65 1.20
C ARG A 107 -1.57 7.90 -0.09
N LEU A 108 -0.28 7.68 -0.33
CA LEU A 108 0.24 6.90 -1.44
C LEU A 108 0.39 5.42 -1.09
N PHE A 109 0.31 5.06 0.18
CA PHE A 109 0.42 3.68 0.63
C PHE A 109 -0.93 2.99 0.57
N ASP A 110 -0.94 1.76 0.11
CA ASP A 110 -2.08 0.85 0.17
C ASP A 110 -1.63 -0.38 0.96
N ILE A 111 -2.03 -0.43 2.24
CA ILE A 111 -1.54 -1.44 3.18
C ILE A 111 -2.70 -2.38 3.53
N ASP A 112 -2.69 -3.53 2.90
CA ASP A 112 -3.62 -4.62 3.20
C ASP A 112 -3.08 -5.51 4.32
N VAL A 113 -3.97 -5.93 5.21
CA VAL A 113 -3.68 -6.89 6.27
C VAL A 113 -4.58 -8.09 6.11
N MET A 114 -4.01 -9.28 6.09
CA MET A 114 -4.70 -10.54 5.87
C MET A 114 -4.48 -11.49 7.03
N ASP A 115 -5.53 -12.15 7.44
CA ASP A 115 -5.49 -13.30 8.33
C ASP A 115 -5.24 -14.61 7.56
N ALA A 116 -5.26 -15.74 8.27
CA ALA A 116 -5.05 -17.06 7.70
C ALA A 116 -6.07 -17.44 6.59
N SER A 117 -7.21 -16.77 6.49
CA SER A 117 -8.20 -17.00 5.43
C SER A 117 -7.82 -16.32 4.09
N GLY A 118 -6.84 -15.41 4.11
CA GLY A 118 -6.44 -14.63 2.95
C GLY A 118 -7.41 -13.50 2.57
N CYS A 119 -8.37 -13.19 3.44
CA CYS A 119 -9.27 -12.06 3.25
C CYS A 119 -8.68 -10.80 3.87
N PRO A 120 -8.59 -9.69 3.11
CA PRO A 120 -8.14 -8.41 3.66
C PRO A 120 -9.11 -7.87 4.72
N LEU A 121 -8.58 -7.42 5.85
CA LEU A 121 -9.36 -6.75 6.87
C LEU A 121 -9.76 -5.35 6.40
N SER A 122 -11.03 -4.99 6.61
CA SER A 122 -11.51 -3.64 6.32
C SER A 122 -11.03 -2.63 7.38
N ARG A 123 -10.95 -1.36 7.02
CA ARG A 123 -10.65 -0.27 7.96
C ARG A 123 -11.71 -0.16 9.07
N SER A 124 -12.97 -0.48 8.76
CA SER A 124 -14.06 -0.49 9.74
C SER A 124 -13.88 -1.54 10.84
N ALA A 125 -13.12 -2.61 10.59
CA ALA A 125 -12.81 -3.63 11.60
C ALA A 125 -12.02 -3.07 12.80
N VAL A 126 -11.30 -1.95 12.57
CA VAL A 126 -10.53 -1.22 13.62
C VAL A 126 -11.12 0.18 13.90
N GLY A 127 -12.40 0.40 13.56
CA GLY A 127 -13.11 1.65 13.84
C GLY A 127 -12.64 2.84 13.01
N ARG A 128 -11.96 2.62 11.88
CA ARG A 128 -11.48 3.68 10.99
C ARG A 128 -12.46 3.94 9.86
N GLY A 129 -12.60 5.20 9.48
CA GLY A 129 -13.39 5.63 8.32
C GLY A 129 -12.77 5.23 6.98
N ALA A 130 -13.51 5.47 5.89
CA ALA A 130 -13.02 5.25 4.53
C ALA A 130 -11.77 6.08 4.22
N ARG A 131 -10.92 5.58 3.32
CA ARG A 131 -9.75 6.35 2.85
C ARG A 131 -10.20 7.65 2.19
N ARG A 132 -9.51 8.72 2.53
CA ARG A 132 -9.74 10.02 1.92
C ARG A 132 -9.06 10.12 0.55
N CYS A 133 -9.67 10.88 -0.34
CA CYS A 133 -9.10 11.22 -1.63
C CYS A 133 -7.74 11.92 -1.47
N LEU A 134 -6.84 11.71 -2.43
CA LEU A 134 -5.51 12.33 -2.45
C LEU A 134 -5.58 13.87 -2.64
N ILE A 135 -6.61 14.36 -3.34
CA ILE A 135 -6.78 15.76 -3.73
C ILE A 135 -7.76 16.49 -2.81
N CYS A 136 -8.94 15.91 -2.57
CA CYS A 136 -10.04 16.54 -1.84
C CYS A 136 -10.35 15.77 -0.54
N ASP A 137 -11.30 16.30 0.27
CA ASP A 137 -11.73 15.68 1.52
C ASP A 137 -12.77 14.56 1.34
N GLY A 138 -13.13 14.23 0.10
CA GLY A 138 -14.06 13.17 -0.23
C GLY A 138 -13.46 11.78 -0.04
N GLU A 139 -14.30 10.74 -0.16
CA GLU A 139 -13.83 9.36 -0.14
C GLU A 139 -13.05 9.02 -1.41
N ALA A 140 -11.89 8.35 -1.26
CA ALA A 140 -11.03 7.99 -2.38
C ALA A 140 -11.74 7.13 -3.43
N ARG A 141 -12.57 6.17 -3.00
CA ARG A 141 -13.34 5.30 -3.90
C ARG A 141 -14.36 6.07 -4.74
N TYR A 142 -15.01 7.07 -4.15
CA TYR A 142 -15.96 7.92 -4.85
C TYR A 142 -15.27 8.74 -5.95
N CYS A 143 -14.18 9.43 -5.60
CA CYS A 143 -13.42 10.21 -6.57
C CYS A 143 -12.83 9.34 -7.69
N MET A 144 -12.37 8.14 -7.37
CA MET A 144 -11.85 7.20 -8.36
C MET A 144 -12.94 6.72 -9.34
N ARG A 145 -14.11 6.33 -8.84
CA ARG A 145 -15.23 5.86 -9.67
C ARG A 145 -15.80 6.95 -10.58
N ASN A 146 -15.86 8.18 -10.08
CA ASN A 146 -16.45 9.31 -10.79
C ASN A 146 -15.42 10.13 -11.59
N HIS A 147 -14.13 9.71 -11.59
CA HIS A 147 -13.05 10.46 -12.24
C HIS A 147 -13.07 11.95 -11.84
N SER A 148 -13.27 12.22 -10.53
CA SER A 148 -13.47 13.59 -10.01
C SER A 148 -12.25 14.49 -10.21
N HIS A 149 -11.08 13.92 -10.41
CA HIS A 149 -9.80 14.61 -10.61
C HIS A 149 -9.13 14.08 -11.86
N SER A 150 -8.47 14.96 -12.61
CA SER A 150 -7.69 14.56 -13.78
C SER A 150 -6.41 13.81 -13.40
N LEU A 151 -5.86 13.09 -14.36
CA LEU A 151 -4.56 12.42 -14.17
C LEU A 151 -3.45 13.41 -13.85
N ASP A 152 -3.45 14.57 -14.52
CA ASP A 152 -2.45 15.62 -14.32
C ASP A 152 -2.52 16.21 -12.90
N GLU A 153 -3.73 16.44 -12.36
CA GLU A 153 -3.92 16.89 -10.97
C GLU A 153 -3.38 15.86 -9.97
N LEU A 154 -3.66 14.59 -10.19
CA LEU A 154 -3.19 13.50 -9.34
C LEU A 154 -1.65 13.40 -9.38
N GLN A 155 -1.05 13.46 -10.57
CA GLN A 155 0.40 13.42 -10.75
C GLN A 155 1.08 14.64 -10.13
N ALA A 156 0.55 15.85 -10.35
CA ALA A 156 1.07 17.07 -9.74
C ALA A 156 1.04 17.00 -8.20
N ARG A 157 -0.04 16.46 -7.64
CA ARG A 157 -0.17 16.26 -6.19
C ARG A 157 0.88 15.28 -5.65
N ILE A 158 1.08 14.14 -6.33
CA ILE A 158 2.08 13.15 -5.96
C ILE A 158 3.48 13.76 -6.00
N ASN A 159 3.84 14.46 -7.09
CA ASN A 159 5.13 15.11 -7.21
C ASN A 159 5.37 16.09 -6.05
N SER A 160 4.38 16.94 -5.74
CA SER A 160 4.47 17.89 -4.62
C SER A 160 4.68 17.19 -3.27
N MET A 161 4.02 16.05 -3.04
CA MET A 161 4.18 15.27 -1.80
C MET A 161 5.59 14.66 -1.71
N ILE A 162 6.08 14.09 -2.80
CA ILE A 162 7.42 13.49 -2.87
C ILE A 162 8.50 14.56 -2.67
N ASP A 163 8.40 15.70 -3.36
CA ASP A 163 9.35 16.80 -3.23
C ASP A 163 9.41 17.31 -1.79
N ALA A 164 8.26 17.51 -1.15
CA ALA A 164 8.18 17.93 0.25
C ALA A 164 8.77 16.89 1.21
N TYR A 165 8.60 15.61 0.93
CA TYR A 165 9.18 14.52 1.71
C TYR A 165 10.71 14.49 1.57
N VAL A 166 11.23 14.50 0.34
CA VAL A 166 12.67 14.44 0.07
C VAL A 166 13.42 15.65 0.65
N GLN A 167 12.80 16.84 0.71
CA GLN A 167 13.41 18.02 1.34
C GLN A 167 13.56 17.92 2.87
N ARG A 168 12.92 16.97 3.52
CA ARG A 168 12.94 16.80 4.99
C ARG A 168 13.91 15.72 5.48
N ILE A 169 14.36 14.86 4.58
CA ILE A 169 15.35 13.81 4.87
C ILE A 169 16.74 14.26 4.46
#